data_cc4fa9be73b213f181d995dc7d3b34cf
#
_entry.id   cc4fa9be73b213f181d995dc7d3b34cf
#
_cell.length_a   1.000
_cell.length_b   1.000
_cell.length_c   1.000
_cell.angle_alpha   90.00
_cell.angle_beta   90.00
_cell.angle_gamma   90.00
#
_symmetry.space_group_name_H-M   'P 1'
#
loop_
_entity.id
_entity.type
_entity.pdbx_description
1 polymer ?
#
loop_
_entity_poly.entity_id
_entity_poly.type
_entity_poly.pdbx_seq_one_letter_code
_entity_poly.pdbx_strand_id
1 'polypeptide(L)'
;KDEFDKGNYVYTRNFVEALRTLDMVPRQFVYISSLSIFGPIHEDNYAPISERDTAMPNTAYGVSKLKSEHYLQSLNDFPTVIFRPTGVYGPRERDYFLMVKSIKQHIDFAPGFKRQDLTFIYVRDLVQAVFLAIEHGVRQRAYFVSDGNVYFSRTFSDLIQKELGNPWVIHIKCPLFILKVVSLLAEFSARCLGKVSTLNADKYKIMKQRNWQCDISPLVEELGYRPEYPLDKGVKEIIAWYKKEGWL
;
A
#
# COMPACT_ATOMS: atom_id res chain seq x y z
N LYS A 1 -2.40 5.50 -17.05
CA LYS A 1 -1.01 5.00 -17.07
C LYS A 1 -0.02 6.15 -17.03
N ASP A 2 -0.19 7.12 -17.90
CA ASP A 2 0.74 8.25 -18.07
C ASP A 2 0.84 9.14 -16.81
N GLU A 3 -0.26 9.31 -16.07
CA GLU A 3 -0.26 10.08 -14.82
C GLU A 3 0.57 9.42 -13.71
N PHE A 4 0.49 8.10 -13.55
CA PHE A 4 1.33 7.37 -12.59
C PHE A 4 2.81 7.43 -13.00
N ASP A 5 3.11 7.22 -14.27
CA ASP A 5 4.48 7.29 -14.79
C ASP A 5 5.06 8.71 -14.60
N LYS A 6 4.26 9.74 -14.93
CA LYS A 6 4.64 11.14 -14.74
C LYS A 6 4.86 11.48 -13.25
N GLY A 7 3.88 11.15 -12.40
CA GLY A 7 3.90 11.51 -10.97
C GLY A 7 4.96 10.74 -10.17
N ASN A 8 5.11 9.43 -10.40
CA ASN A 8 6.07 8.62 -9.66
C ASN A 8 7.47 8.64 -10.28
N TYR A 9 7.61 8.37 -11.59
CA TYR A 9 8.92 8.22 -12.20
C TYR A 9 9.50 9.53 -12.73
N VAL A 10 8.78 10.24 -13.61
CA VAL A 10 9.33 11.42 -14.27
C VAL A 10 9.67 12.52 -13.27
N TYR A 11 8.76 12.80 -12.33
CA TYR A 11 9.00 13.84 -11.31
C TYR A 11 10.11 13.45 -10.34
N THR A 12 10.18 12.19 -9.91
CA THR A 12 11.28 11.72 -9.07
C THR A 12 12.61 11.86 -9.78
N ARG A 13 12.70 11.42 -11.04
CA ARG A 13 13.91 11.56 -11.84
C ARG A 13 14.32 13.02 -12.00
N ASN A 14 13.39 13.86 -12.43
CA ASN A 14 13.70 15.28 -12.66
C ASN A 14 14.14 16.00 -11.38
N PHE A 15 13.54 15.64 -10.24
CA PHE A 15 13.92 16.20 -8.95
C PHE A 15 15.35 15.77 -8.55
N VAL A 16 15.65 14.48 -8.69
CA VAL A 16 16.99 13.96 -8.38
C VAL A 16 18.05 14.54 -9.32
N GLU A 17 17.78 14.64 -10.62
CA GLU A 17 18.71 15.25 -11.57
C GLU A 17 18.94 16.76 -11.28
N ALA A 18 17.90 17.47 -10.86
CA ALA A 18 18.05 18.85 -10.43
C ALA A 18 18.97 18.98 -9.20
N LEU A 19 18.78 18.13 -8.20
CA LEU A 19 19.65 18.10 -7.01
C LEU A 19 21.12 17.82 -7.37
N ARG A 20 21.35 16.87 -8.29
CA ARG A 20 22.71 16.53 -8.75
C ARG A 20 23.35 17.66 -9.58
N THR A 21 22.58 18.26 -10.48
CA THR A 21 23.06 19.35 -11.35
C THR A 21 23.42 20.60 -10.55
N LEU A 22 22.66 20.87 -9.47
CA LEU A 22 22.87 22.02 -8.60
C LEU A 22 23.88 21.78 -7.47
N ASP A 23 24.50 20.60 -7.43
CA ASP A 23 25.38 20.15 -6.32
C ASP A 23 24.70 20.22 -4.93
N MET A 24 23.39 19.91 -4.90
CA MET A 24 22.56 19.93 -3.70
C MET A 24 22.14 18.52 -3.27
N VAL A 25 23.04 17.55 -3.45
CA VAL A 25 22.78 16.16 -3.05
C VAL A 25 22.60 16.10 -1.53
N PRO A 26 21.44 15.59 -1.02
CA PRO A 26 21.18 15.53 0.40
C PRO A 26 22.05 14.44 1.08
N ARG A 27 22.16 14.49 2.40
CA ARG A 27 22.81 13.42 3.16
C ARG A 27 22.10 12.07 3.03
N GLN A 28 20.78 12.10 2.82
CA GLN A 28 19.95 10.93 2.58
C GLN A 28 18.71 11.33 1.79
N PHE A 29 18.30 10.49 0.84
CA PHE A 29 17.09 10.62 0.04
C PHE A 29 16.19 9.44 0.31
N VAL A 30 15.05 9.69 0.95
CA VAL A 30 14.07 8.64 1.27
C VAL A 30 13.01 8.57 0.17
N TYR A 31 12.88 7.40 -0.45
CA TYR A 31 11.84 7.13 -1.45
C TYR A 31 10.81 6.15 -0.93
N ILE A 32 9.55 6.58 -0.90
CA ILE A 32 8.43 5.69 -0.55
C ILE A 32 7.93 5.01 -1.82
N SER A 33 8.30 3.75 -1.97
CA SER A 33 7.85 2.84 -3.02
C SER A 33 6.56 2.11 -2.59
N SER A 34 6.40 0.85 -2.94
CA SER A 34 5.25 0.03 -2.56
C SER A 34 5.54 -1.46 -2.73
N LEU A 35 4.94 -2.31 -1.91
CA LEU A 35 4.94 -3.76 -2.12
C LEU A 35 4.33 -4.16 -3.48
N SER A 36 3.45 -3.34 -4.06
CA SER A 36 2.80 -3.60 -5.35
C SER A 36 3.74 -3.69 -6.56
N ILE A 37 5.05 -3.38 -6.39
CA ILE A 37 6.05 -3.62 -7.44
C ILE A 37 6.28 -5.10 -7.73
N PHE A 38 5.91 -6.01 -6.80
CA PHE A 38 6.11 -7.44 -6.97
C PHE A 38 4.99 -8.11 -7.77
N GLY A 39 3.75 -7.58 -7.75
CA GLY A 39 2.60 -8.22 -8.35
C GLY A 39 2.20 -9.54 -7.66
N PRO A 40 1.39 -10.41 -8.32
CA PRO A 40 1.00 -11.70 -7.75
C PRO A 40 2.18 -12.66 -7.71
N ILE A 41 2.63 -13.00 -6.52
CA ILE A 41 3.74 -13.91 -6.27
C ILE A 41 3.43 -14.77 -5.04
N HIS A 42 3.95 -16.00 -4.98
CA HIS A 42 3.76 -16.95 -3.88
C HIS A 42 2.29 -17.21 -3.51
N GLU A 43 1.36 -17.11 -4.48
CA GLU A 43 -0.07 -17.27 -4.25
C GLU A 43 -0.51 -18.70 -3.92
N ASP A 44 0.35 -19.68 -4.09
CA ASP A 44 0.05 -21.09 -3.80
C ASP A 44 0.54 -21.53 -2.42
N ASN A 45 1.69 -21.03 -1.97
CA ASN A 45 2.31 -21.38 -0.70
C ASN A 45 2.21 -20.27 0.35
N TYR A 46 1.81 -19.05 -0.05
CA TYR A 46 1.73 -17.87 0.81
C TYR A 46 3.05 -17.54 1.55
N ALA A 47 4.19 -17.82 0.92
CA ALA A 47 5.47 -17.40 1.46
C ALA A 47 5.59 -15.87 1.46
N PRO A 48 6.23 -15.27 2.47
CA PRO A 48 6.49 -13.82 2.49
C PRO A 48 7.36 -13.39 1.30
N ILE A 49 6.99 -12.28 0.68
CA ILE A 49 7.80 -11.63 -0.35
C ILE A 49 9.06 -11.06 0.31
N SER A 50 10.22 -11.39 -0.24
CA SER A 50 11.53 -11.06 0.30
C SER A 50 12.41 -10.28 -0.68
N GLU A 51 13.57 -9.84 -0.24
CA GLU A 51 14.57 -9.17 -1.10
C GLU A 51 15.11 -10.09 -2.21
N ARG A 52 14.93 -11.41 -2.10
CA ARG A 52 15.37 -12.40 -3.08
C ARG A 52 14.41 -12.55 -4.25
N ASP A 53 13.21 -12.01 -4.11
CA ASP A 53 12.17 -12.14 -5.12
C ASP A 53 12.33 -11.11 -6.23
N THR A 54 11.98 -11.50 -7.45
CA THR A 54 12.02 -10.59 -8.60
C THR A 54 10.73 -9.77 -8.68
N ALA A 55 10.88 -8.45 -8.73
CA ALA A 55 9.76 -7.53 -8.90
C ALA A 55 9.12 -7.68 -10.30
N MET A 56 7.83 -7.99 -10.35
CA MET A 56 7.05 -8.18 -11.59
C MET A 56 5.66 -7.53 -11.46
N PRO A 57 5.58 -6.18 -11.46
CA PRO A 57 4.32 -5.47 -11.28
C PRO A 57 3.34 -5.71 -12.41
N ASN A 58 2.08 -5.87 -12.08
CA ASN A 58 1.00 -6.04 -13.06
C ASN A 58 0.03 -4.84 -13.13
N THR A 59 0.29 -3.77 -12.35
CA THR A 59 -0.49 -2.52 -12.33
C THR A 59 0.33 -1.36 -12.87
N ALA A 60 -0.32 -0.33 -13.44
CA ALA A 60 0.37 0.88 -13.89
C ALA A 60 1.10 1.60 -12.75
N TYR A 61 0.48 1.60 -11.55
CA TYR A 61 1.10 2.14 -10.34
C TYR A 61 2.37 1.38 -9.97
N GLY A 62 2.30 0.04 -9.83
CA GLY A 62 3.47 -0.79 -9.49
C GLY A 62 4.60 -0.65 -10.52
N VAL A 63 4.27 -0.63 -11.82
CA VAL A 63 5.26 -0.39 -12.90
C VAL A 63 5.94 0.95 -12.73
N SER A 64 5.20 2.02 -12.46
CA SER A 64 5.80 3.36 -12.29
C SER A 64 6.69 3.46 -11.06
N LYS A 65 6.31 2.79 -9.95
CA LYS A 65 7.15 2.72 -8.74
C LYS A 65 8.43 1.92 -8.98
N LEU A 66 8.35 0.80 -9.68
CA LEU A 66 9.52 -0.02 -10.02
C LEU A 66 10.50 0.73 -10.93
N LYS A 67 10.01 1.47 -11.91
CA LYS A 67 10.86 2.35 -12.76
C LYS A 67 11.65 3.35 -11.91
N SER A 68 11.00 3.95 -10.91
CA SER A 68 11.66 4.89 -10.00
C SER A 68 12.72 4.20 -9.15
N GLU A 69 12.44 3.00 -8.64
CA GLU A 69 13.43 2.23 -7.88
C GLU A 69 14.66 1.89 -8.74
N HIS A 70 14.45 1.37 -9.96
CA HIS A 70 15.56 1.04 -10.86
C HIS A 70 16.40 2.27 -11.19
N TYR A 71 15.77 3.43 -11.44
CA TYR A 71 16.49 4.67 -11.66
C TYR A 71 17.32 5.06 -10.43
N LEU A 72 16.73 5.09 -9.24
CA LEU A 72 17.40 5.46 -8.00
C LEU A 72 18.55 4.48 -7.66
N GLN A 73 18.33 3.20 -7.85
CA GLN A 73 19.33 2.15 -7.62
C GLN A 73 20.47 2.17 -8.63
N SER A 74 20.27 2.73 -9.83
CA SER A 74 21.33 2.91 -10.82
C SER A 74 22.30 4.04 -10.46
N LEU A 75 21.97 4.87 -9.47
CA LEU A 75 22.78 6.01 -9.02
C LEU A 75 23.61 5.62 -7.80
N ASN A 76 24.80 5.07 -8.03
CA ASN A 76 25.68 4.60 -6.94
C ASN A 76 26.16 5.72 -6.00
N ASP A 77 26.20 6.96 -6.50
CA ASP A 77 26.64 8.17 -5.80
C ASP A 77 25.51 8.91 -5.07
N PHE A 78 24.25 8.51 -5.28
CA PHE A 78 23.08 9.18 -4.71
C PHE A 78 22.56 8.42 -3.48
N PRO A 79 22.52 9.03 -2.27
CA PRO A 79 22.31 8.34 -0.99
C PRO A 79 20.84 7.95 -0.76
N THR A 80 20.33 6.99 -1.51
CA THR A 80 18.92 6.58 -1.49
C THR A 80 18.63 5.51 -0.44
N VAL A 81 17.49 5.65 0.25
CA VAL A 81 16.81 4.59 1.01
C VAL A 81 15.40 4.42 0.46
N ILE A 82 15.02 3.19 0.18
CA ILE A 82 13.72 2.85 -0.41
C ILE A 82 12.88 2.11 0.62
N PHE A 83 11.64 2.58 0.88
CA PHE A 83 10.66 1.84 1.65
C PHE A 83 9.58 1.28 0.74
N ARG A 84 9.25 -0.01 0.91
CA ARG A 84 8.20 -0.75 0.19
C ARG A 84 7.07 -1.11 1.16
N PRO A 85 6.25 -0.13 1.56
CA PRO A 85 5.15 -0.40 2.48
C PRO A 85 4.07 -1.26 1.83
N THR A 86 3.35 -1.98 2.69
CA THR A 86 2.12 -2.70 2.38
C THR A 86 0.93 -1.73 2.31
N GLY A 87 -0.29 -2.19 2.59
CA GLY A 87 -1.45 -1.31 2.66
C GLY A 87 -1.32 -0.27 3.79
N VAL A 88 -0.93 0.95 3.45
CA VAL A 88 -0.80 2.06 4.41
C VAL A 88 -2.17 2.60 4.75
N TYR A 89 -2.52 2.63 6.03
CA TYR A 89 -3.77 3.21 6.52
C TYR A 89 -3.53 4.22 7.65
N GLY A 90 -4.48 5.11 7.87
CA GLY A 90 -4.36 6.16 8.88
C GLY A 90 -5.37 7.28 8.69
N PRO A 91 -5.27 8.36 9.50
CA PRO A 91 -6.05 9.57 9.31
C PRO A 91 -5.94 10.14 7.89
N ARG A 92 -7.07 10.62 7.34
CA ARG A 92 -7.18 11.23 5.98
C ARG A 92 -7.04 10.25 4.81
N GLU A 93 -6.78 8.97 5.05
CA GLU A 93 -6.75 7.97 4.00
C GLU A 93 -8.20 7.68 3.52
N ARG A 94 -8.42 7.67 2.20
CA ARG A 94 -9.77 7.64 1.61
C ARG A 94 -10.25 6.25 1.24
N ASP A 95 -9.37 5.35 0.84
CA ASP A 95 -9.77 4.01 0.38
C ASP A 95 -10.32 3.17 1.55
N TYR A 96 -9.62 3.18 2.70
CA TYR A 96 -10.10 2.51 3.91
C TYR A 96 -11.28 3.24 4.55
N PHE A 97 -11.36 4.57 4.40
CA PHE A 97 -12.56 5.31 4.80
C PHE A 97 -13.80 4.87 4.03
N LEU A 98 -13.69 4.58 2.72
CA LEU A 98 -14.81 4.03 1.94
C LEU A 98 -15.28 2.68 2.47
N MET A 99 -14.35 1.81 2.94
CA MET A 99 -14.71 0.56 3.61
C MET A 99 -15.47 0.83 4.92
N VAL A 100 -14.99 1.75 5.75
CA VAL A 100 -15.67 2.16 7.00
C VAL A 100 -17.10 2.66 6.70
N LYS A 101 -17.25 3.51 5.68
CA LYS A 101 -18.54 4.04 5.26
C LYS A 101 -19.48 2.94 4.77
N SER A 102 -18.97 1.98 4.01
CA SER A 102 -19.75 0.82 3.53
C SER A 102 -20.25 -0.03 4.70
N ILE A 103 -19.42 -0.34 5.68
CA ILE A 103 -19.78 -1.09 6.87
C ILE A 103 -20.80 -0.31 7.72
N LYS A 104 -20.65 1.00 7.88
CA LYS A 104 -21.65 1.86 8.52
C LYS A 104 -22.99 1.82 7.78
N GLN A 105 -22.99 1.62 6.47
CA GLN A 105 -24.17 1.43 5.63
C GLN A 105 -24.64 -0.04 5.56
N HIS A 106 -24.17 -0.89 6.48
CA HIS A 106 -24.56 -2.29 6.62
C HIS A 106 -24.08 -3.22 5.50
N ILE A 107 -23.05 -2.84 4.74
CA ILE A 107 -22.48 -3.65 3.64
C ILE A 107 -20.99 -3.87 3.87
N ASP A 108 -20.59 -5.15 3.94
CA ASP A 108 -19.18 -5.56 3.88
C ASP A 108 -18.94 -6.33 2.58
N PHE A 109 -17.99 -5.87 1.80
CA PHE A 109 -17.67 -6.41 0.49
C PHE A 109 -16.29 -7.08 0.50
N ALA A 110 -16.25 -8.35 0.09
CA ALA A 110 -15.00 -9.11 -0.07
C ALA A 110 -14.84 -9.63 -1.51
N PRO A 111 -13.65 -9.50 -2.14
CA PRO A 111 -13.38 -10.00 -3.47
C PRO A 111 -13.09 -11.51 -3.44
N GLY A 112 -13.83 -12.28 -4.26
CA GLY A 112 -13.58 -13.71 -4.44
C GLY A 112 -13.90 -14.59 -3.23
N PHE A 113 -13.55 -15.87 -3.34
CA PHE A 113 -13.83 -16.91 -2.35
C PHE A 113 -12.56 -17.58 -1.82
N LYS A 114 -11.41 -17.30 -2.45
CA LYS A 114 -10.13 -17.89 -2.04
C LYS A 114 -9.54 -17.10 -0.88
N ARG A 115 -8.70 -17.77 -0.08
CA ARG A 115 -7.91 -17.16 0.98
C ARG A 115 -7.08 -16.00 0.42
N GLN A 116 -7.03 -14.92 1.17
CA GLN A 116 -6.09 -13.81 0.97
C GLN A 116 -5.35 -13.57 2.29
N ASP A 117 -4.04 -13.49 2.21
CA ASP A 117 -3.17 -13.11 3.30
C ASP A 117 -2.72 -11.68 3.06
N LEU A 118 -3.14 -10.80 3.95
CA LEU A 118 -2.96 -9.35 3.84
C LEU A 118 -2.03 -8.87 4.95
N THR A 119 -1.27 -7.84 4.66
CA THR A 119 -0.48 -7.11 5.64
C THR A 119 -0.81 -5.63 5.54
N PHE A 120 -0.71 -4.93 6.65
CA PHE A 120 -1.01 -3.51 6.75
C PHE A 120 0.10 -2.78 7.51
N ILE A 121 0.13 -1.48 7.36
CA ILE A 121 1.00 -0.60 8.13
C ILE A 121 0.24 0.67 8.52
N TYR A 122 0.22 0.98 9.81
CA TYR A 122 -0.29 2.26 10.26
C TYR A 122 0.69 3.38 9.91
N VAL A 123 0.18 4.52 9.48
CA VAL A 123 1.02 5.61 8.96
C VAL A 123 2.10 6.07 9.95
N ARG A 124 1.85 6.02 11.27
CA ARG A 124 2.85 6.39 12.28
C ARG A 124 4.02 5.41 12.33
N ASP A 125 3.75 4.12 12.17
CA ASP A 125 4.82 3.11 12.13
C ASP A 125 5.66 3.23 10.86
N LEU A 126 5.05 3.59 9.71
CA LEU A 126 5.82 3.94 8.51
C LEU A 126 6.72 5.16 8.74
N VAL A 127 6.21 6.18 9.41
CA VAL A 127 7.00 7.38 9.78
C VAL A 127 8.13 7.00 10.73
N GLN A 128 7.88 6.14 11.72
CA GLN A 128 8.92 5.61 12.62
C GLN A 128 10.04 4.93 11.82
N ALA A 129 9.71 4.06 10.86
CA ALA A 129 10.70 3.38 10.02
C ALA A 129 11.56 4.38 9.23
N VAL A 130 10.97 5.45 8.70
CA VAL A 130 11.69 6.52 8.01
C VAL A 130 12.66 7.23 8.96
N PHE A 131 12.24 7.61 10.16
CA PHE A 131 13.11 8.27 11.13
C PHE A 131 14.25 7.36 11.59
N LEU A 132 13.99 6.08 11.84
CA LEU A 132 15.04 5.11 12.16
C LEU A 132 16.12 5.05 11.06
N ALA A 133 15.72 5.01 9.79
CA ALA A 133 16.69 5.02 8.69
C ALA A 133 17.50 6.33 8.62
N ILE A 134 16.90 7.47 8.98
CA ILE A 134 17.60 8.76 9.06
C ILE A 134 18.61 8.75 10.22
N GLU A 135 18.21 8.31 11.39
CA GLU A 135 19.05 8.23 12.59
C GLU A 135 20.24 7.29 12.40
N HIS A 136 20.04 6.16 11.72
CA HIS A 136 21.12 5.21 11.41
C HIS A 136 21.96 5.61 10.18
N GLY A 137 21.60 6.69 9.49
CA GLY A 137 22.34 7.15 8.31
C GLY A 137 22.38 6.15 7.16
N VAL A 138 21.30 5.34 7.02
CA VAL A 138 21.23 4.25 6.03
C VAL A 138 21.27 4.79 4.60
N ARG A 139 22.00 4.11 3.73
CA ARG A 139 22.13 4.44 2.31
C ARG A 139 22.13 3.18 1.46
N GLN A 140 21.67 3.29 0.21
CA GLN A 140 21.68 2.20 -0.78
C GLN A 140 20.97 0.92 -0.29
N ARG A 141 19.85 1.09 0.40
CA ARG A 141 19.05 0.00 0.98
C ARG A 141 17.58 0.12 0.60
N ALA A 142 16.90 -1.02 0.53
CA ALA A 142 15.45 -1.09 0.33
C ALA A 142 14.84 -1.99 1.41
N TYR A 143 13.75 -1.55 2.04
CA TYR A 143 13.08 -2.28 3.12
C TYR A 143 11.61 -2.48 2.83
N PHE A 144 11.10 -3.66 3.09
CA PHE A 144 9.66 -3.88 3.25
C PHE A 144 9.20 -3.33 4.60
N VAL A 145 7.97 -2.80 4.63
CA VAL A 145 7.40 -2.23 5.85
C VAL A 145 5.97 -2.69 6.04
N SER A 146 5.72 -3.38 7.15
CA SER A 146 4.40 -3.75 7.65
C SER A 146 4.39 -3.73 9.18
N ASP A 147 3.26 -4.03 9.79
CA ASP A 147 3.17 -4.21 11.24
C ASP A 147 3.66 -5.60 11.73
N GLY A 148 4.24 -6.40 10.81
CA GLY A 148 4.78 -7.72 11.11
C GLY A 148 3.74 -8.84 11.24
N ASN A 149 2.44 -8.52 11.16
CA ASN A 149 1.36 -9.49 11.28
C ASN A 149 0.73 -9.81 9.93
N VAL A 150 0.15 -11.01 9.81
CA VAL A 150 -0.60 -11.44 8.65
C VAL A 150 -2.08 -11.53 9.01
N TYR A 151 -2.92 -10.95 8.19
CA TYR A 151 -4.35 -10.85 8.40
C TYR A 151 -5.13 -11.52 7.28
N PHE A 152 -6.26 -12.14 7.61
CA PHE A 152 -7.18 -12.67 6.61
C PHE A 152 -8.05 -11.55 6.02
N SER A 153 -8.62 -11.81 4.85
CA SER A 153 -9.35 -10.81 4.06
C SER A 153 -10.46 -10.04 4.83
N ARG A 154 -11.04 -10.65 5.87
CA ARG A 154 -12.09 -10.02 6.67
C ARG A 154 -11.63 -9.36 7.96
N THR A 155 -10.40 -9.62 8.41
CA THR A 155 -9.95 -9.13 9.72
C THR A 155 -10.10 -7.61 9.85
N PHE A 156 -9.77 -6.86 8.78
CA PHE A 156 -9.90 -5.41 8.79
C PHE A 156 -11.36 -4.95 8.91
N SER A 157 -12.27 -5.54 8.12
CA SER A 157 -13.70 -5.19 8.16
C SER A 157 -14.37 -5.61 9.47
N ASP A 158 -14.01 -6.76 10.03
CA ASP A 158 -14.50 -7.22 11.32
C ASP A 158 -14.09 -6.26 12.47
N LEU A 159 -12.85 -5.76 12.44
CA LEU A 159 -12.39 -4.75 13.40
C LEU A 159 -13.12 -3.41 13.23
N ILE A 160 -13.35 -2.96 11.99
CA ILE A 160 -14.17 -1.76 11.73
C ILE A 160 -15.57 -1.95 12.28
N GLN A 161 -16.22 -3.08 12.00
CA GLN A 161 -17.58 -3.38 12.48
C GLN A 161 -17.63 -3.32 14.01
N LYS A 162 -16.66 -3.91 14.69
CA LYS A 162 -16.53 -3.86 16.14
C LYS A 162 -16.42 -2.42 16.67
N GLU A 163 -15.55 -1.59 16.10
CA GLU A 163 -15.34 -0.20 16.54
C GLU A 163 -16.50 0.75 16.20
N LEU A 164 -17.36 0.35 15.25
CA LEU A 164 -18.62 1.03 14.97
C LEU A 164 -19.77 0.62 15.90
N GLY A 165 -19.54 -0.27 16.87
CA GLY A 165 -20.56 -0.74 17.82
C GLY A 165 -21.30 -1.98 17.36
N ASN A 166 -20.70 -2.79 16.53
CA ASN A 166 -21.25 -4.03 15.98
C ASN A 166 -22.60 -3.86 15.25
N PRO A 167 -22.75 -2.93 14.31
CA PRO A 167 -23.97 -2.87 13.51
C PRO A 167 -24.17 -4.21 12.76
N TRP A 168 -25.42 -4.58 12.49
CA TRP A 168 -25.67 -5.70 11.61
C TRP A 168 -25.11 -5.39 10.21
N VAL A 169 -24.49 -6.37 9.53
CA VAL A 169 -23.83 -6.17 8.24
C VAL A 169 -24.10 -7.35 7.32
N ILE A 170 -24.47 -7.07 6.07
CA ILE A 170 -24.57 -8.06 5.01
C ILE A 170 -23.17 -8.26 4.40
N HIS A 171 -22.65 -9.48 4.51
CA HIS A 171 -21.37 -9.86 3.95
C HIS A 171 -21.51 -10.35 2.52
N ILE A 172 -21.01 -9.59 1.56
CA ILE A 172 -21.12 -9.90 0.13
C ILE A 172 -19.77 -10.39 -0.38
N LYS A 173 -19.66 -11.67 -0.72
CA LYS A 173 -18.51 -12.21 -1.46
C LYS A 173 -18.78 -12.10 -2.95
N CYS A 174 -18.04 -11.25 -3.66
CA CYS A 174 -18.22 -11.04 -5.08
C CYS A 174 -17.31 -11.98 -5.89
N PRO A 175 -17.87 -12.81 -6.79
CA PRO A 175 -17.06 -13.59 -7.73
C PRO A 175 -16.15 -12.68 -8.56
N LEU A 176 -14.87 -13.08 -8.72
CA LEU A 176 -13.87 -12.24 -9.39
C LEU A 176 -14.24 -11.87 -10.84
N PHE A 177 -15.00 -12.73 -11.55
CA PHE A 177 -15.44 -12.40 -12.90
C PHE A 177 -16.45 -11.25 -12.92
N ILE A 178 -17.37 -11.21 -11.96
CA ILE A 178 -18.34 -10.10 -11.80
C ILE A 178 -17.56 -8.81 -11.46
N LEU A 179 -16.64 -8.89 -10.49
CA LEU A 179 -15.81 -7.75 -10.11
C LEU A 179 -15.02 -7.21 -11.33
N LYS A 180 -14.50 -8.10 -12.19
CA LYS A 180 -13.81 -7.72 -13.42
C LYS A 180 -14.72 -6.95 -14.38
N VAL A 181 -15.93 -7.48 -14.64
CA VAL A 181 -16.90 -6.83 -15.55
C VAL A 181 -17.30 -5.46 -14.99
N VAL A 182 -17.64 -5.39 -13.72
CA VAL A 182 -18.02 -4.12 -13.05
C VAL A 182 -16.87 -3.11 -13.10
N SER A 183 -15.63 -3.55 -12.88
CA SER A 183 -14.45 -2.66 -12.98
C SER A 183 -14.26 -2.09 -14.37
N LEU A 184 -14.43 -2.91 -15.42
CA LEU A 184 -14.32 -2.46 -16.81
C LEU A 184 -15.43 -1.51 -17.20
N LEU A 185 -16.67 -1.79 -16.80
CA LEU A 185 -17.82 -0.92 -17.05
C LEU A 185 -17.69 0.43 -16.31
N ALA A 186 -17.24 0.40 -15.06
CA ALA A 186 -17.00 1.62 -14.27
C ALA A 186 -15.89 2.49 -14.89
N GLU A 187 -14.80 1.87 -15.35
CA GLU A 187 -13.71 2.56 -16.04
C GLU A 187 -14.18 3.16 -17.37
N PHE A 188 -14.95 2.40 -18.16
CA PHE A 188 -15.50 2.87 -19.42
C PHE A 188 -16.45 4.06 -19.22
N SER A 189 -17.41 3.94 -18.29
CA SER A 189 -18.38 5.00 -17.97
C SER A 189 -17.68 6.29 -17.48
N ALA A 190 -16.69 6.14 -16.59
CA ALA A 190 -15.92 7.29 -16.11
C ALA A 190 -15.14 7.98 -17.23
N ARG A 191 -14.56 7.19 -18.15
CA ARG A 191 -13.86 7.74 -19.33
C ARG A 191 -14.80 8.54 -20.24
N CYS A 192 -16.02 8.02 -20.48
CA CYS A 192 -17.04 8.74 -21.27
C CYS A 192 -17.45 10.07 -20.60
N LEU A 193 -17.39 10.14 -19.27
CA LEU A 193 -17.74 11.34 -18.50
C LEU A 193 -16.53 12.25 -18.19
N GLY A 194 -15.36 11.97 -18.75
CA GLY A 194 -14.12 12.72 -18.46
C GLY A 194 -13.66 12.62 -16.99
N LYS A 195 -14.06 11.56 -16.27
CA LYS A 195 -13.75 11.35 -14.84
C LYS A 195 -12.82 10.15 -14.67
N VAL A 196 -12.17 10.09 -13.49
CA VAL A 196 -11.37 8.93 -13.09
C VAL A 196 -12.24 8.00 -12.25
N SER A 197 -12.27 6.71 -12.62
CA SER A 197 -12.97 5.68 -11.84
C SER A 197 -12.12 5.23 -10.64
N THR A 198 -12.72 5.19 -9.47
CA THR A 198 -12.12 4.56 -8.28
C THR A 198 -12.02 3.03 -8.41
N LEU A 199 -12.94 2.41 -9.15
CA LEU A 199 -12.90 1.00 -9.50
C LEU A 199 -12.52 0.87 -10.97
N ASN A 200 -11.32 0.37 -11.25
CA ASN A 200 -10.74 0.22 -12.58
C ASN A 200 -9.98 -1.11 -12.69
N ALA A 201 -9.42 -1.38 -13.88
CA ALA A 201 -8.69 -2.62 -14.14
C ALA A 201 -7.49 -2.84 -13.20
N ASP A 202 -6.78 -1.81 -12.78
CA ASP A 202 -5.66 -1.91 -11.85
C ASP A 202 -6.15 -2.20 -10.42
N LYS A 203 -7.22 -1.56 -9.97
CA LYS A 203 -7.84 -1.87 -8.66
C LYS A 203 -8.34 -3.32 -8.61
N TYR A 204 -8.93 -3.82 -9.72
CA TYR A 204 -9.30 -5.23 -9.83
C TYR A 204 -8.11 -6.18 -9.64
N LYS A 205 -6.95 -5.87 -10.26
CA LYS A 205 -5.74 -6.70 -10.10
C LYS A 205 -5.24 -6.73 -8.66
N ILE A 206 -5.24 -5.59 -7.98
CA ILE A 206 -4.87 -5.47 -6.56
C ILE A 206 -5.84 -6.30 -5.69
N MET A 207 -7.15 -6.16 -5.90
CA MET A 207 -8.17 -6.89 -5.13
C MET A 207 -8.14 -8.40 -5.38
N LYS A 208 -7.73 -8.83 -6.58
CA LYS A 208 -7.60 -10.25 -6.95
C LYS A 208 -6.39 -10.92 -6.31
N GLN A 209 -5.31 -10.19 -6.06
CA GLN A 209 -4.06 -10.74 -5.53
C GLN A 209 -4.29 -11.32 -4.14
N ARG A 210 -3.76 -12.54 -3.91
CA ARG A 210 -4.04 -13.32 -2.70
C ARG A 210 -2.96 -13.21 -1.64
N ASN A 211 -1.71 -13.00 -2.04
CA ASN A 211 -0.59 -12.90 -1.12
C ASN A 211 -0.02 -11.46 -1.11
N TRP A 212 -0.10 -10.83 0.07
CA TRP A 212 0.48 -9.53 0.36
C TRP A 212 1.38 -9.57 1.59
N GLN A 213 1.93 -10.75 1.90
CA GLN A 213 2.91 -10.88 2.97
C GLN A 213 4.27 -10.38 2.50
N CYS A 214 5.03 -9.78 3.40
CA CYS A 214 6.40 -9.39 3.14
C CYS A 214 7.29 -9.64 4.36
N ASP A 215 8.56 -9.90 4.09
CA ASP A 215 9.58 -10.11 5.11
C ASP A 215 10.15 -8.76 5.57
N ILE A 216 9.84 -8.39 6.81
CA ILE A 216 10.36 -7.17 7.44
C ILE A 216 11.60 -7.43 8.32
N SER A 217 12.11 -8.67 8.37
CA SER A 217 13.26 -9.03 9.22
C SER A 217 14.46 -8.11 9.01
N PRO A 218 14.86 -7.74 7.77
CA PRO A 218 15.96 -6.82 7.56
C PRO A 218 15.74 -5.44 8.21
N LEU A 219 14.51 -4.91 8.16
CA LEU A 219 14.19 -3.64 8.80
C LEU A 219 14.27 -3.73 10.33
N VAL A 220 13.80 -4.85 10.90
CA VAL A 220 13.85 -5.11 12.35
C VAL A 220 15.30 -5.28 12.82
N GLU A 221 16.07 -6.10 12.12
CA GLU A 221 17.44 -6.46 12.52
C GLU A 221 18.42 -5.30 12.36
N GLU A 222 18.33 -4.56 11.24
CA GLU A 222 19.28 -3.50 10.91
C GLU A 222 18.94 -2.17 11.61
N LEU A 223 17.65 -1.86 11.82
CA LEU A 223 17.22 -0.56 12.35
C LEU A 223 16.51 -0.63 13.70
N GLY A 224 16.32 -1.83 14.25
CA GLY A 224 15.58 -2.00 15.50
C GLY A 224 14.09 -1.61 15.39
N TYR A 225 13.50 -1.67 14.18
CA TYR A 225 12.12 -1.31 13.95
C TYR A 225 11.17 -2.16 14.80
N ARG A 226 10.23 -1.52 15.46
CA ARG A 226 9.21 -2.16 16.29
C ARG A 226 7.87 -1.46 16.04
N PRO A 227 6.96 -2.06 15.26
CA PRO A 227 5.66 -1.47 15.02
C PRO A 227 4.86 -1.36 16.32
N GLU A 228 4.28 -0.20 16.57
CA GLU A 228 3.50 0.10 17.78
C GLU A 228 1.99 -0.01 17.57
N TYR A 229 1.56 -0.11 16.31
CA TYR A 229 0.16 -0.11 15.91
C TYR A 229 -0.23 -1.40 15.17
N PRO A 230 -0.45 -2.52 15.88
CA PRO A 230 -1.13 -3.66 15.28
C PRO A 230 -2.52 -3.23 14.79
N LEU A 231 -3.09 -3.98 13.86
CA LEU A 231 -4.28 -3.56 13.09
C LEU A 231 -5.47 -3.17 13.98
N ASP A 232 -5.70 -3.85 15.08
CA ASP A 232 -6.79 -3.55 16.02
C ASP A 232 -6.62 -2.16 16.67
N LYS A 233 -5.42 -1.83 17.12
CA LYS A 233 -5.11 -0.52 17.69
C LYS A 233 -5.23 0.59 16.64
N GLY A 234 -4.69 0.37 15.44
CA GLY A 234 -4.76 1.34 14.37
C GLY A 234 -6.19 1.59 13.88
N VAL A 235 -7.01 0.54 13.73
CA VAL A 235 -8.44 0.66 13.37
C VAL A 235 -9.20 1.47 14.41
N LYS A 236 -8.97 1.23 15.70
CA LYS A 236 -9.58 2.01 16.76
C LYS A 236 -9.23 3.50 16.66
N GLU A 237 -7.96 3.84 16.38
CA GLU A 237 -7.54 5.24 16.19
C GLU A 237 -8.19 5.89 14.97
N ILE A 238 -8.23 5.22 13.82
CA ILE A 238 -8.83 5.83 12.63
C ILE A 238 -10.33 6.06 12.78
N ILE A 239 -11.06 5.13 13.42
CA ILE A 239 -12.50 5.30 13.68
C ILE A 239 -12.72 6.48 14.66
N ALA A 240 -11.93 6.58 15.72
CA ALA A 240 -11.99 7.72 16.64
C ALA A 240 -11.71 9.04 15.91
N TRP A 241 -10.70 9.06 15.04
CA TRP A 241 -10.36 10.23 14.22
C TRP A 241 -11.49 10.61 13.26
N TYR A 242 -12.07 9.65 12.52
CA TYR A 242 -13.18 9.91 11.60
C TYR A 242 -14.41 10.48 12.32
N LYS A 243 -14.72 9.99 13.52
CA LYS A 243 -15.81 10.54 14.35
C LYS A 243 -15.50 11.98 14.79
N LYS A 244 -14.27 12.24 15.26
CA LYS A 244 -13.84 13.56 15.72
C LYS A 244 -13.87 14.63 14.62
N GLU A 245 -13.44 14.26 13.42
CA GLU A 245 -13.34 15.18 12.28
C GLU A 245 -14.63 15.27 11.44
N GLY A 246 -15.71 14.61 11.88
CA GLY A 246 -17.00 14.66 11.20
C GLY A 246 -17.05 13.93 9.86
N TRP A 247 -16.18 12.94 9.67
CA TRP A 247 -16.21 12.07 8.48
C TRP A 247 -17.24 10.95 8.61
N LEU A 248 -17.63 10.59 9.86
CA LEU A 248 -18.59 9.55 10.20
C LEU A 248 -19.85 10.09 10.87
#